data_19afd8054d6431f84af2dc3c8ef0d8d1
#
_entry.id   19afd8054d6431f84af2dc3c8ef0d8d1
#
_cell.length_a   1.000
_cell.length_b   1.000
_cell.length_c   1.000
_cell.angle_alpha   90.00
_cell.angle_beta   90.00
_cell.angle_gamma   90.00
#
_symmetry.space_group_name_H-M   'P 1'
#
loop_
_entity.id
_entity.type
_entity.pdbx_description
1 polymer ?
#
loop_
_entity_poly.entity_id
_entity_poly.type
_entity_poly.pdbx_seq_one_letter_code
_entity_poly.pdbx_strand_id
1 'polypeptide(L)'
;MVLVLFVVGVAFGQTPAAPATFEAADVHVSPRSTNPRMRVSFPGGRYTVRTATLLDLVGLAWDVDNTNVVGGPGWLDADRFDILAKAPAGTSSEALRRMLQVLLSDRFRLAVHHDNRMRSAWVLTVGKRNPQVKETQGAGPQACESVPPDSAAVSQSFACHNMSMSDFVRQLRGLGRAVGYVGNSPVVDQTGLAGAWDFSLKFTPLEQRANSEGEGVSLFDAIDKQMGMKLELKKVSAPVLVVDGVNRTPTPNAPGLTDKLPIVKMEFEVAAIKRSAPDTKENFAIQPGGRIDAKGVTLRDLLEFATLTDAPDMLAGPKWIDDARFDIVAKAPVGAQNLDDDDLREMLRTMLADRFKLVTHVENRPVSVYLLTAPKPKLTKADDSNRSACVTAGVVPGKPVTSGLRLYH
;
A
#
# COMPACT_ATOMS: atom_id res chain seq x y z
N MET A 1 -30.12 68.97 -13.38
CA MET A 1 -29.71 68.40 -12.05
C MET A 1 -29.63 66.90 -12.21
N VAL A 2 -28.38 66.36 -12.44
CA VAL A 2 -28.18 64.95 -12.66
C VAL A 2 -27.75 64.33 -11.33
N LEU A 3 -28.53 63.37 -10.85
CA LEU A 3 -28.28 62.67 -9.61
C LEU A 3 -27.36 61.43 -9.94
N VAL A 4 -26.12 61.47 -9.48
CA VAL A 4 -25.19 60.34 -9.59
C VAL A 4 -25.32 59.48 -8.32
N LEU A 5 -25.86 58.25 -8.47
CA LEU A 5 -25.92 57.24 -7.41
C LEU A 5 -24.59 56.49 -7.36
N PHE A 6 -23.83 56.65 -6.27
CA PHE A 6 -22.68 55.80 -5.94
C PHE A 6 -23.16 54.49 -5.29
N VAL A 7 -23.00 53.36 -5.98
CA VAL A 7 -23.17 52.03 -5.38
C VAL A 7 -21.84 51.63 -4.74
N VAL A 8 -21.77 51.63 -3.42
CA VAL A 8 -20.66 51.09 -2.63
C VAL A 8 -20.82 49.56 -2.58
N GLY A 9 -20.04 48.87 -3.38
CA GLY A 9 -19.94 47.41 -3.32
C GLY A 9 -19.21 46.96 -2.06
N VAL A 10 -19.90 46.32 -1.10
CA VAL A 10 -19.29 45.65 0.04
C VAL A 10 -18.67 44.36 -0.45
N ALA A 11 -17.35 44.33 -0.58
CA ALA A 11 -16.58 43.08 -0.81
C ALA A 11 -16.62 42.26 0.48
N PHE A 12 -17.42 41.20 0.52
CA PHE A 12 -17.32 40.17 1.55
C PHE A 12 -15.99 39.43 1.36
N GLY A 13 -15.01 39.80 2.16
CA GLY A 13 -13.75 39.01 2.28
C GLY A 13 -14.10 37.62 2.78
N GLN A 14 -13.95 36.62 1.93
CA GLN A 14 -14.01 35.23 2.36
C GLN A 14 -12.81 34.99 3.28
N THR A 15 -13.06 34.82 4.55
CA THR A 15 -12.07 34.32 5.52
C THR A 15 -11.59 32.94 4.97
N PRO A 16 -10.29 32.70 4.83
CA PRO A 16 -9.80 31.38 4.42
C PRO A 16 -10.39 30.35 5.36
N ALA A 17 -11.10 29.35 4.82
CA ALA A 17 -11.62 28.26 5.62
C ALA A 17 -10.44 27.62 6.36
N ALA A 18 -10.57 27.43 7.68
CA ALA A 18 -9.56 26.74 8.48
C ALA A 18 -9.21 25.40 7.81
N PRO A 19 -7.94 24.99 7.78
CA PRO A 19 -7.55 23.73 7.15
C PRO A 19 -8.35 22.59 7.76
N ALA A 20 -8.95 21.77 6.91
CA ALA A 20 -9.74 20.62 7.34
C ALA A 20 -8.83 19.65 8.12
N THR A 21 -9.10 19.45 9.40
CA THR A 21 -8.35 18.54 10.28
C THR A 21 -9.23 17.39 10.73
N PHE A 22 -8.64 16.25 11.07
CA PHE A 22 -9.35 15.18 11.77
C PHE A 22 -9.76 15.67 13.17
N GLU A 23 -10.94 15.26 13.64
CA GLU A 23 -11.41 15.55 15.01
C GLU A 23 -10.49 14.94 16.07
N ALA A 24 -9.94 13.77 15.77
CA ALA A 24 -8.97 13.05 16.56
C ALA A 24 -8.16 12.13 15.61
N ALA A 25 -6.87 11.92 15.88
CA ALA A 25 -6.04 11.02 15.10
C ALA A 25 -4.96 10.35 15.96
N ASP A 26 -4.96 9.02 15.94
CA ASP A 26 -3.91 8.16 16.46
C ASP A 26 -2.96 7.78 15.32
N VAL A 27 -1.65 7.88 15.58
CA VAL A 27 -0.58 7.48 14.65
C VAL A 27 0.45 6.70 15.44
N HIS A 28 0.71 5.46 15.01
CA HIS A 28 1.72 4.61 15.63
C HIS A 28 2.42 3.72 14.60
N VAL A 29 3.55 3.13 14.99
CA VAL A 29 4.28 2.18 14.16
C VAL A 29 3.43 0.92 14.00
N SER A 30 3.30 0.45 12.77
CA SER A 30 2.54 -0.77 12.48
C SER A 30 3.15 -2.00 13.17
N PRO A 31 2.34 -2.96 13.62
CA PRO A 31 2.83 -4.27 14.02
C PRO A 31 3.58 -4.96 12.88
N ARG A 32 4.42 -5.95 13.21
CA ARG A 32 5.06 -6.80 12.20
C ARG A 32 4.00 -7.54 11.38
N SER A 33 4.23 -7.67 10.08
CA SER A 33 3.36 -8.35 9.12
C SER A 33 4.18 -9.21 8.17
N THR A 34 3.67 -10.39 7.79
CA THR A 34 4.30 -11.27 6.77
C THR A 34 3.99 -10.80 5.35
N ASN A 35 2.92 -10.07 5.16
CA ASN A 35 2.50 -9.54 3.86
C ASN A 35 2.00 -8.10 4.00
N PRO A 36 2.90 -7.16 4.32
CA PRO A 36 2.51 -5.80 4.63
C PRO A 36 1.98 -5.10 3.37
N ARG A 37 0.66 -4.95 3.29
CA ARG A 37 -0.04 -4.18 2.25
C ARG A 37 -0.79 -3.04 2.90
N MET A 38 -0.64 -1.85 2.35
CA MET A 38 -1.46 -0.72 2.78
C MET A 38 -2.94 -1.02 2.56
N ARG A 39 -3.74 -0.80 3.61
CA ARG A 39 -5.20 -0.90 3.57
C ARG A 39 -5.79 0.42 4.05
N VAL A 40 -6.75 0.92 3.31
CA VAL A 40 -7.46 2.19 3.62
C VAL A 40 -8.95 1.91 3.70
N SER A 41 -9.61 2.40 4.74
CA SER A 41 -11.06 2.31 4.88
C SER A 41 -11.63 3.56 5.57
N PHE A 42 -12.90 3.88 5.23
CA PHE A 42 -13.61 5.01 5.81
C PHE A 42 -15.09 4.70 6.11
N PRO A 43 -15.38 3.68 6.94
CA PRO A 43 -16.75 3.42 7.33
C PRO A 43 -17.21 4.37 8.45
N GLY A 44 -18.38 5.01 8.29
CA GLY A 44 -19.05 5.75 9.37
C GLY A 44 -18.26 6.89 9.98
N GLY A 45 -17.40 7.57 9.21
CA GLY A 45 -16.55 8.66 9.72
C GLY A 45 -15.23 8.20 10.35
N ARG A 46 -14.96 6.91 10.36
CA ARG A 46 -13.70 6.34 10.86
C ARG A 46 -12.72 6.14 9.71
N TYR A 47 -11.70 6.96 9.64
CA TYR A 47 -10.62 6.84 8.66
C TYR A 47 -9.51 5.96 9.23
N THR A 48 -9.26 4.84 8.57
CA THR A 48 -8.24 3.88 9.00
C THR A 48 -7.27 3.63 7.85
N VAL A 49 -5.99 3.77 8.12
CA VAL A 49 -4.90 3.34 7.23
C VAL A 49 -4.04 2.37 8.02
N ARG A 50 -3.79 1.18 7.47
CA ARG A 50 -2.97 0.15 8.11
C ARG A 50 -1.78 -0.21 7.24
N THR A 51 -0.66 -0.52 7.89
CA THR A 51 0.58 -1.02 7.29
C THR A 51 1.10 -0.17 6.12
N ALA A 52 0.82 1.15 6.14
CA ALA A 52 1.30 2.08 5.14
C ALA A 52 2.74 2.52 5.42
N THR A 53 3.59 2.52 4.40
CA THR A 53 4.86 3.24 4.50
C THR A 53 4.59 4.74 4.53
N LEU A 54 5.54 5.55 5.01
CA LEU A 54 5.35 6.99 4.95
C LEU A 54 5.30 7.49 3.50
N LEU A 55 5.98 6.79 2.60
CA LEU A 55 5.87 7.01 1.16
C LEU A 55 4.44 6.77 0.64
N ASP A 56 3.79 5.68 1.07
CA ASP A 56 2.39 5.39 0.73
C ASP A 56 1.45 6.48 1.25
N LEU A 57 1.69 6.94 2.49
CA LEU A 57 0.90 8.03 3.09
C LEU A 57 1.05 9.34 2.33
N VAL A 58 2.25 9.67 1.88
CA VAL A 58 2.50 10.85 1.03
C VAL A 58 1.80 10.69 -0.32
N GLY A 59 1.96 9.55 -0.98
CA GLY A 59 1.25 9.26 -2.24
C GLY A 59 -0.26 9.41 -2.12
N LEU A 60 -0.84 8.85 -1.04
CA LEU A 60 -2.27 8.92 -0.73
C LEU A 60 -2.72 10.36 -0.46
N ALA A 61 -1.96 11.14 0.32
CA ALA A 61 -2.32 12.49 0.72
C ALA A 61 -2.27 13.50 -0.43
N TRP A 62 -1.31 13.38 -1.34
CA TRP A 62 -1.14 14.28 -2.50
C TRP A 62 -1.68 13.71 -3.81
N ASP A 63 -2.29 12.51 -3.78
CA ASP A 63 -2.81 11.81 -4.96
C ASP A 63 -1.75 11.65 -6.07
N VAL A 64 -0.56 11.24 -5.67
CA VAL A 64 0.56 11.01 -6.57
C VAL A 64 1.06 9.57 -6.48
N ASP A 65 1.52 9.02 -7.60
CA ASP A 65 2.18 7.71 -7.58
C ASP A 65 3.49 7.80 -6.77
N ASN A 66 3.78 6.77 -5.97
CA ASN A 66 4.96 6.71 -5.12
C ASN A 66 6.28 6.91 -5.90
N THR A 67 6.31 6.55 -7.18
CA THR A 67 7.46 6.79 -8.07
C THR A 67 7.68 8.26 -8.38
N ASN A 68 6.65 9.10 -8.22
CA ASN A 68 6.74 10.54 -8.41
C ASN A 68 7.09 11.29 -7.13
N VAL A 69 7.18 10.61 -5.99
CA VAL A 69 7.69 11.17 -4.74
C VAL A 69 9.20 10.96 -4.70
N VAL A 70 9.96 12.02 -4.64
CA VAL A 70 11.44 12.02 -4.67
C VAL A 70 12.03 12.71 -3.45
N GLY A 71 13.32 12.49 -3.18
CA GLY A 71 13.98 13.04 -1.99
C GLY A 71 13.55 12.32 -0.70
N GLY A 72 13.94 12.89 0.42
CA GLY A 72 13.75 12.31 1.74
C GLY A 72 14.64 11.08 2.02
N PRO A 73 14.66 10.61 3.27
CA PRO A 73 15.50 9.49 3.69
C PRO A 73 14.95 8.13 3.22
N GLY A 74 15.82 7.12 3.10
CA GLY A 74 15.48 5.77 2.60
C GLY A 74 14.49 4.99 3.46
N TRP A 75 14.29 5.34 4.72
CA TRP A 75 13.29 4.67 5.56
C TRP A 75 11.84 5.02 5.20
N LEU A 76 11.60 6.01 4.33
CA LEU A 76 10.24 6.41 3.91
C LEU A 76 9.44 5.27 3.27
N ASP A 77 10.11 4.34 2.62
CA ASP A 77 9.51 3.17 1.96
C ASP A 77 9.69 1.85 2.73
N ALA A 78 10.29 1.93 3.94
CA ALA A 78 10.56 0.78 4.78
C ALA A 78 9.71 0.78 6.07
N ASP A 79 9.72 1.89 6.82
CA ASP A 79 9.00 2.01 8.08
C ASP A 79 7.48 2.15 7.82
N ARG A 80 6.69 1.40 8.57
CA ARG A 80 5.24 1.36 8.39
C ARG A 80 4.49 1.90 9.58
N PHE A 81 3.38 2.56 9.29
CA PHE A 81 2.56 3.25 10.27
C PHE A 81 1.09 2.89 10.08
N ASP A 82 0.38 2.83 11.20
CA ASP A 82 -1.06 2.75 11.25
C ASP A 82 -1.62 4.12 11.66
N ILE A 83 -2.70 4.51 11.00
CA ILE A 83 -3.46 5.73 11.32
C ILE A 83 -4.89 5.33 11.60
N LEU A 84 -5.40 5.77 12.74
CA LEU A 84 -6.80 5.73 13.08
C LEU A 84 -7.26 7.16 13.35
N ALA A 85 -8.19 7.67 12.53
CA ALA A 85 -8.66 9.03 12.67
C ALA A 85 -10.18 9.13 12.55
N LYS A 86 -10.74 10.18 13.11
CA LYS A 86 -12.16 10.50 13.06
C LYS A 86 -12.39 11.74 12.21
N ALA A 87 -13.24 11.58 11.21
CA ALA A 87 -13.74 12.67 10.37
C ALA A 87 -15.28 12.63 10.36
N PRO A 88 -15.97 13.72 10.00
CA PRO A 88 -17.40 13.70 9.79
C PRO A 88 -17.81 12.63 8.78
N ALA A 89 -18.93 11.95 9.04
CA ALA A 89 -19.47 10.99 8.08
C ALA A 89 -19.79 11.69 6.74
N GLY A 90 -19.47 11.04 5.62
CA GLY A 90 -19.68 11.62 4.30
C GLY A 90 -18.61 12.63 3.86
N THR A 91 -17.50 12.78 4.61
CA THR A 91 -16.35 13.57 4.18
C THR A 91 -15.83 13.07 2.82
N SER A 92 -15.66 13.98 1.86
CA SER A 92 -15.18 13.62 0.52
C SER A 92 -13.73 13.13 0.55
N SER A 93 -13.36 12.32 -0.44
CA SER A 93 -11.98 11.83 -0.58
C SER A 93 -10.96 12.98 -0.67
N GLU A 94 -11.31 14.09 -1.31
CA GLU A 94 -10.44 15.26 -1.40
C GLU A 94 -10.24 15.93 -0.03
N ALA A 95 -11.31 16.04 0.77
CA ALA A 95 -11.22 16.56 2.14
C ALA A 95 -10.39 15.63 3.04
N LEU A 96 -10.57 14.31 2.94
CA LEU A 96 -9.75 13.33 3.66
C LEU A 96 -8.27 13.44 3.30
N ARG A 97 -7.94 13.64 2.01
CA ARG A 97 -6.54 13.86 1.59
C ARG A 97 -5.95 15.11 2.24
N ARG A 98 -6.70 16.23 2.25
CA ARG A 98 -6.25 17.47 2.91
C ARG A 98 -6.07 17.28 4.42
N MET A 99 -6.99 16.58 5.08
CA MET A 99 -6.84 16.23 6.51
C MET A 99 -5.57 15.38 6.74
N LEU A 100 -5.29 14.42 5.85
CA LEU A 100 -4.09 13.61 5.93
C LEU A 100 -2.81 14.43 5.71
N GLN A 101 -2.79 15.38 4.77
CA GLN A 101 -1.67 16.31 4.57
C GLN A 101 -1.34 17.08 5.87
N VAL A 102 -2.36 17.64 6.50
CA VAL A 102 -2.19 18.35 7.79
C VAL A 102 -1.66 17.40 8.86
N LEU A 103 -2.25 16.21 8.98
CA LEU A 103 -1.81 15.21 9.96
C LEU A 103 -0.33 14.83 9.76
N LEU A 104 0.11 14.60 8.53
CA LEU A 104 1.49 14.23 8.23
C LEU A 104 2.46 15.39 8.53
N SER A 105 2.06 16.63 8.21
CA SER A 105 2.85 17.82 8.56
C SER A 105 2.98 17.96 10.08
N ASP A 106 1.90 17.80 10.83
CA ASP A 106 1.91 17.95 12.29
C ASP A 106 2.68 16.84 13.00
N ARG A 107 2.45 15.58 12.57
CA ARG A 107 2.95 14.42 13.30
C ARG A 107 4.38 14.05 12.90
N PHE A 108 4.75 14.17 11.63
CA PHE A 108 6.05 13.82 11.11
C PHE A 108 6.90 15.03 10.72
N ARG A 109 6.38 16.26 10.93
CA ARG A 109 7.03 17.49 10.44
C ARG A 109 7.37 17.40 8.95
N LEU A 110 6.48 16.76 8.21
CA LEU A 110 6.64 16.55 6.78
C LEU A 110 6.55 17.90 6.05
N ALA A 111 7.59 18.20 5.28
CA ALA A 111 7.63 19.33 4.35
C ALA A 111 7.83 18.81 2.94
N VAL A 112 6.99 19.25 2.01
CA VAL A 112 7.04 18.84 0.60
C VAL A 112 6.76 20.03 -0.33
N HIS A 113 7.31 19.98 -1.56
CA HIS A 113 6.93 20.90 -2.62
C HIS A 113 6.81 20.19 -3.97
N HIS A 114 6.09 20.81 -4.90
CA HIS A 114 6.00 20.35 -6.28
C HIS A 114 7.16 20.89 -7.11
N ASP A 115 7.75 20.04 -7.96
CA ASP A 115 8.85 20.40 -8.85
C ASP A 115 8.70 19.63 -10.18
N ASN A 116 9.45 20.03 -11.21
CA ASN A 116 9.57 19.30 -12.47
C ASN A 116 11.02 18.87 -12.65
N ARG A 117 11.28 17.55 -12.71
CA ARG A 117 12.63 17.01 -12.85
C ARG A 117 12.79 16.17 -14.10
N MET A 118 13.97 16.32 -14.72
CA MET A 118 14.37 15.42 -15.81
C MET A 118 14.65 14.03 -15.25
N ARG A 119 13.86 13.05 -15.70
CA ARG A 119 13.99 11.65 -15.24
C ARG A 119 13.65 10.66 -16.33
N SER A 120 14.13 9.44 -16.21
CA SER A 120 13.69 8.34 -17.06
C SER A 120 12.26 7.97 -16.70
N ALA A 121 11.37 8.01 -17.67
CA ALA A 121 9.97 7.65 -17.52
C ALA A 121 9.51 6.84 -18.74
N TRP A 122 8.56 5.94 -18.54
CA TRP A 122 7.82 5.35 -19.65
C TRP A 122 6.82 6.37 -20.16
N VAL A 123 6.93 6.72 -21.45
CA VAL A 123 6.09 7.72 -22.07
C VAL A 123 5.10 7.02 -22.99
N LEU A 124 3.81 7.18 -22.71
CA LEU A 124 2.72 6.73 -23.57
C LEU A 124 2.46 7.80 -24.64
N THR A 125 2.53 7.43 -25.89
CA THR A 125 2.27 8.32 -27.05
C THR A 125 1.35 7.62 -28.03
N VAL A 126 0.65 8.37 -28.87
CA VAL A 126 -0.06 7.81 -30.03
C VAL A 126 0.96 7.19 -30.99
N GLY A 127 0.71 5.96 -31.40
CA GLY A 127 1.56 5.24 -32.36
C GLY A 127 1.39 5.73 -33.80
N LYS A 128 1.97 5.00 -34.74
CA LYS A 128 1.80 5.30 -36.19
C LYS A 128 0.41 4.94 -36.72
N ARG A 129 -0.32 4.06 -35.98
CA ARG A 129 -1.70 3.67 -36.27
C ARG A 129 -2.65 4.63 -35.56
N ASN A 130 -3.85 4.79 -36.10
CA ASN A 130 -4.90 5.51 -35.38
C ASN A 130 -5.18 4.81 -34.05
N PRO A 131 -5.42 5.57 -32.97
CA PRO A 131 -5.79 5.00 -31.68
C PRO A 131 -6.97 4.02 -31.83
N GLN A 132 -6.82 2.83 -31.28
CA GLN A 132 -7.84 1.78 -31.29
C GLN A 132 -8.64 1.82 -29.98
N VAL A 133 -8.95 3.03 -29.51
CA VAL A 133 -9.73 3.31 -28.31
C VAL A 133 -11.02 4.02 -28.72
N LYS A 134 -12.12 3.75 -28.03
CA LYS A 134 -13.41 4.35 -28.34
C LYS A 134 -13.70 5.44 -27.32
N GLU A 135 -14.04 6.62 -27.80
CA GLU A 135 -14.46 7.71 -26.93
C GLU A 135 -15.74 7.34 -26.18
N THR A 136 -15.71 7.51 -24.86
CA THR A 136 -16.85 7.22 -24.00
C THR A 136 -17.92 8.29 -24.15
N GLN A 137 -19.18 7.85 -24.35
CA GLN A 137 -20.36 8.73 -24.39
C GLN A 137 -21.22 8.63 -23.12
N GLY A 138 -20.77 7.86 -22.11
CA GLY A 138 -21.58 7.50 -20.94
C GLY A 138 -21.07 8.09 -19.63
N ALA A 139 -22.00 8.31 -18.69
CA ALA A 139 -21.74 8.70 -17.31
C ALA A 139 -21.53 7.47 -16.41
N GLY A 140 -20.74 6.49 -16.84
CA GLY A 140 -20.40 5.29 -16.06
C GLY A 140 -19.24 5.52 -15.08
N PRO A 141 -19.06 4.63 -14.10
CA PRO A 141 -17.89 4.67 -13.23
C PRO A 141 -16.61 4.44 -14.05
N GLN A 142 -15.54 5.16 -13.67
CA GLN A 142 -14.22 4.94 -14.20
C GLN A 142 -13.62 3.67 -13.61
N ALA A 143 -13.36 2.64 -14.43
CA ALA A 143 -12.82 1.37 -13.97
C ALA A 143 -12.03 0.64 -15.06
N CYS A 144 -11.00 -0.11 -14.66
CA CYS A 144 -10.41 -1.19 -15.44
C CYS A 144 -10.66 -2.52 -14.71
N GLU A 145 -11.52 -3.34 -15.24
CA GLU A 145 -11.93 -4.61 -14.63
C GLU A 145 -11.17 -5.78 -15.26
N SER A 146 -10.79 -6.74 -14.42
CA SER A 146 -10.19 -7.98 -14.91
C SER A 146 -11.27 -8.84 -15.56
N VAL A 147 -11.04 -9.25 -16.80
CA VAL A 147 -11.92 -10.18 -17.52
C VAL A 147 -11.41 -11.60 -17.30
N PRO A 148 -12.24 -12.52 -16.77
CA PRO A 148 -11.85 -13.90 -16.58
C PRO A 148 -11.34 -14.52 -17.90
N PRO A 149 -10.28 -15.35 -17.88
CA PRO A 149 -9.77 -15.99 -19.08
C PRO A 149 -10.75 -17.08 -19.55
N ASP A 150 -10.96 -17.18 -20.86
CA ASP A 150 -11.83 -18.18 -21.49
C ASP A 150 -11.35 -19.64 -21.38
N SER A 151 -10.13 -19.86 -20.91
CA SER A 151 -9.49 -21.18 -20.71
C SER A 151 -8.23 -21.03 -19.88
N ALA A 152 -7.41 -22.06 -19.73
CA ALA A 152 -6.09 -22.06 -19.05
C ALA A 152 -5.05 -21.07 -19.65
N ALA A 153 -5.53 -19.94 -20.19
CA ALA A 153 -4.69 -18.92 -20.81
C ALA A 153 -3.84 -18.20 -19.76
N VAL A 154 -2.54 -18.15 -20.01
CA VAL A 154 -1.54 -17.47 -19.18
C VAL A 154 -1.65 -15.93 -19.26
N SER A 155 -2.42 -15.41 -20.24
CA SER A 155 -2.61 -13.98 -20.46
C SER A 155 -3.71 -13.42 -19.56
N GLN A 156 -3.52 -12.19 -19.10
CA GLN A 156 -4.50 -11.42 -18.35
C GLN A 156 -5.20 -10.42 -19.28
N SER A 157 -6.51 -10.28 -19.12
CA SER A 157 -7.35 -9.39 -19.92
C SER A 157 -8.04 -8.37 -19.02
N PHE A 158 -8.11 -7.14 -19.49
CA PHE A 158 -8.75 -6.01 -18.79
C PHE A 158 -9.70 -5.30 -19.75
N ALA A 159 -10.87 -4.94 -19.27
CA ALA A 159 -11.78 -4.01 -19.92
C ALA A 159 -11.76 -2.69 -19.14
N CYS A 160 -11.36 -1.61 -19.79
CA CYS A 160 -11.32 -0.28 -19.20
C CYS A 160 -12.47 0.56 -19.77
N HIS A 161 -13.23 1.17 -18.88
CA HIS A 161 -14.39 2.00 -19.20
C HIS A 161 -14.25 3.40 -18.62
N ASN A 162 -14.68 4.41 -19.38
CA ASN A 162 -14.68 5.82 -18.95
C ASN A 162 -13.32 6.29 -18.42
N MET A 163 -12.22 5.83 -19.02
CA MET A 163 -10.85 6.00 -18.53
C MET A 163 -10.13 7.14 -19.26
N SER A 164 -9.66 8.16 -18.54
CA SER A 164 -8.72 9.12 -19.13
C SER A 164 -7.34 8.48 -19.32
N MET A 165 -6.57 8.93 -20.32
CA MET A 165 -5.22 8.39 -20.53
C MET A 165 -4.29 8.69 -19.35
N SER A 166 -4.46 9.82 -18.69
CA SER A 166 -3.72 10.15 -17.47
C SER A 166 -4.05 9.20 -16.29
N ASP A 167 -5.30 8.76 -16.14
CA ASP A 167 -5.68 7.78 -15.12
C ASP A 167 -5.21 6.38 -15.49
N PHE A 168 -5.27 6.02 -16.77
CA PHE A 168 -4.75 4.75 -17.25
C PHE A 168 -3.25 4.60 -16.94
N VAL A 169 -2.42 5.60 -17.25
CA VAL A 169 -0.97 5.52 -16.95
C VAL A 169 -0.69 5.44 -15.46
N ARG A 170 -1.50 6.08 -14.60
CA ARG A 170 -1.40 5.96 -13.14
C ARG A 170 -1.67 4.53 -12.66
N GLN A 171 -2.69 3.87 -13.23
CA GLN A 171 -3.11 2.54 -12.84
C GLN A 171 -2.31 1.43 -13.51
N LEU A 172 -1.64 1.71 -14.64
CA LEU A 172 -1.00 0.72 -15.51
C LEU A 172 -0.08 -0.25 -14.74
N ARG A 173 0.71 0.25 -13.79
CA ARG A 173 1.63 -0.58 -13.00
C ARG A 173 0.91 -1.65 -12.17
N GLY A 174 -0.27 -1.33 -11.65
CA GLY A 174 -1.11 -2.23 -10.87
C GLY A 174 -1.89 -3.25 -11.71
N LEU A 175 -2.09 -2.97 -13.00
CA LEU A 175 -2.84 -3.84 -13.88
C LEU A 175 -2.04 -5.11 -14.20
N GLY A 176 -2.55 -6.26 -13.80
CA GLY A 176 -2.06 -7.57 -14.22
C GLY A 176 -0.56 -7.79 -14.10
N ARG A 177 0.07 -7.26 -13.06
CA ARG A 177 1.53 -7.31 -12.87
C ARG A 177 2.33 -6.61 -13.99
N ALA A 178 1.76 -5.57 -14.63
CA ALA A 178 2.47 -4.74 -15.59
C ALA A 178 3.76 -4.12 -15.02
N VAL A 179 3.84 -4.01 -13.67
CA VAL A 179 5.06 -3.61 -12.96
C VAL A 179 6.30 -4.42 -13.37
N GLY A 180 6.15 -5.69 -13.74
CA GLY A 180 7.25 -6.51 -14.28
C GLY A 180 7.88 -5.92 -15.55
N TYR A 181 7.11 -5.23 -16.38
CA TYR A 181 7.57 -4.58 -17.60
C TYR A 181 8.12 -3.18 -17.38
N VAL A 182 7.43 -2.36 -16.58
CA VAL A 182 7.76 -0.95 -16.42
C VAL A 182 8.64 -0.66 -15.20
N GLY A 183 8.78 -1.64 -14.30
CA GLY A 183 9.57 -1.52 -13.07
C GLY A 183 9.07 -0.38 -12.17
N ASN A 184 10.02 0.29 -11.52
CA ASN A 184 9.75 1.45 -10.67
C ASN A 184 9.83 2.80 -11.41
N SER A 185 9.93 2.79 -12.75
CA SER A 185 9.92 4.03 -13.52
C SER A 185 8.50 4.57 -13.63
N PRO A 186 8.28 5.88 -13.50
CA PRO A 186 6.97 6.47 -13.71
C PRO A 186 6.48 6.27 -15.13
N VAL A 187 5.16 6.27 -15.29
CA VAL A 187 4.52 6.28 -16.60
C VAL A 187 3.88 7.65 -16.82
N VAL A 188 4.15 8.28 -17.94
CA VAL A 188 3.69 9.64 -18.28
C VAL A 188 2.83 9.59 -19.53
N ASP A 189 1.66 10.22 -19.48
CA ASP A 189 0.81 10.40 -20.63
C ASP A 189 1.30 11.58 -21.50
N GLN A 190 1.62 11.30 -22.76
CA GLN A 190 1.88 12.27 -23.82
C GLN A 190 1.10 11.92 -25.09
N THR A 191 -0.07 11.30 -24.96
CA THR A 191 -0.93 10.95 -26.09
C THR A 191 -1.63 12.15 -26.69
N GLY A 192 -1.87 13.19 -25.88
CA GLY A 192 -2.69 14.33 -26.26
C GLY A 192 -4.18 14.01 -26.40
N LEU A 193 -4.62 12.82 -26.00
CA LEU A 193 -6.01 12.40 -26.05
C LEU A 193 -6.76 12.95 -24.83
N ALA A 194 -7.59 13.96 -25.05
CA ALA A 194 -8.49 14.51 -24.04
C ALA A 194 -9.75 13.65 -23.87
N GLY A 195 -10.43 13.77 -22.73
CA GLY A 195 -11.68 13.04 -22.46
C GLY A 195 -11.45 11.64 -21.88
N ALA A 196 -12.46 10.80 -22.00
CA ALA A 196 -12.49 9.46 -21.45
C ALA A 196 -12.74 8.41 -22.55
N TRP A 197 -12.16 7.24 -22.37
CA TRP A 197 -12.05 6.23 -23.42
C TRP A 197 -12.40 4.85 -22.89
N ASP A 198 -13.02 4.05 -23.78
CA ASP A 198 -13.28 2.62 -23.56
C ASP A 198 -12.31 1.81 -24.42
N PHE A 199 -11.64 0.84 -23.82
CA PHE A 199 -10.70 -0.04 -24.51
C PHE A 199 -10.47 -1.34 -23.73
N SER A 200 -9.91 -2.33 -24.41
CA SER A 200 -9.48 -3.58 -23.81
C SER A 200 -7.97 -3.75 -23.95
N LEU A 201 -7.35 -4.38 -22.95
CA LEU A 201 -5.92 -4.66 -22.95
C LEU A 201 -5.70 -6.11 -22.49
N LYS A 202 -5.06 -6.92 -23.35
CA LYS A 202 -4.69 -8.30 -23.04
C LYS A 202 -3.20 -8.50 -23.21
N PHE A 203 -2.50 -8.90 -22.14
CA PHE A 203 -1.07 -9.19 -22.17
C PHE A 203 -0.71 -10.33 -21.23
N THR A 204 0.48 -10.91 -21.43
CA THR A 204 1.02 -11.97 -20.57
C THR A 204 2.01 -11.35 -19.60
N PRO A 205 1.86 -11.54 -18.28
CA PRO A 205 2.82 -11.07 -17.29
C PRO A 205 4.25 -11.54 -17.61
N LEU A 206 5.24 -10.68 -17.36
CA LEU A 206 6.62 -10.91 -17.75
C LEU A 206 7.19 -12.23 -17.21
N GLU A 207 6.90 -12.56 -15.94
CA GLU A 207 7.33 -13.80 -15.31
C GLU A 207 6.80 -15.04 -16.03
N GLN A 208 5.54 -14.98 -16.46
CA GLN A 208 4.88 -16.07 -17.17
C GLN A 208 5.45 -16.23 -18.59
N ARG A 209 5.75 -15.12 -19.29
CA ARG A 209 6.44 -15.15 -20.58
C ARG A 209 7.84 -15.74 -20.47
N ALA A 210 8.57 -15.44 -19.41
CA ALA A 210 9.90 -16.00 -19.17
C ALA A 210 9.85 -17.51 -18.97
N ASN A 211 8.80 -18.04 -18.34
CA ASN A 211 8.60 -19.47 -18.10
C ASN A 211 8.08 -20.25 -19.32
N SER A 212 7.51 -19.55 -20.32
CA SER A 212 6.96 -20.12 -21.56
C SER A 212 7.79 -19.77 -22.80
N GLU A 213 9.10 -19.71 -22.67
CA GLU A 213 10.07 -19.45 -23.77
C GLU A 213 9.74 -18.17 -24.59
N GLY A 214 9.08 -17.21 -23.96
CA GLY A 214 8.72 -15.94 -24.59
C GLY A 214 7.37 -15.95 -25.32
N GLU A 215 6.59 -17.01 -25.21
CA GLU A 215 5.23 -17.06 -25.75
C GLU A 215 4.31 -16.06 -25.05
N GLY A 216 3.26 -15.66 -25.75
CA GLY A 216 2.29 -14.67 -25.30
C GLY A 216 2.61 -13.24 -25.72
N VAL A 217 1.68 -12.34 -25.47
CA VAL A 217 1.74 -10.93 -25.90
C VAL A 217 2.41 -10.10 -24.81
N SER A 218 3.48 -9.37 -25.13
CA SER A 218 4.10 -8.42 -24.18
C SER A 218 3.17 -7.23 -23.91
N LEU A 219 3.38 -6.53 -22.79
CA LEU A 219 2.67 -5.29 -22.51
C LEU A 219 2.88 -4.24 -23.62
N PHE A 220 4.11 -4.13 -24.12
CA PHE A 220 4.45 -3.16 -25.17
C PHE A 220 3.75 -3.48 -26.50
N ASP A 221 3.74 -4.78 -26.90
CA ASP A 221 2.99 -5.23 -28.08
C ASP A 221 1.49 -5.09 -27.92
N ALA A 222 0.96 -5.32 -26.73
CA ALA A 222 -0.46 -5.14 -26.47
C ALA A 222 -0.86 -3.68 -26.60
N ILE A 223 -0.12 -2.75 -26.03
CA ILE A 223 -0.36 -1.31 -26.16
C ILE A 223 -0.25 -0.86 -27.63
N ASP A 224 0.75 -1.33 -28.37
CA ASP A 224 0.90 -0.98 -29.79
C ASP A 224 -0.23 -1.57 -30.67
N LYS A 225 -0.49 -2.87 -30.55
CA LYS A 225 -1.39 -3.58 -31.46
C LYS A 225 -2.88 -3.41 -31.12
N GLN A 226 -3.22 -3.32 -29.82
CA GLN A 226 -4.60 -3.28 -29.36
C GLN A 226 -5.10 -1.85 -29.12
N MET A 227 -4.21 -0.93 -28.71
CA MET A 227 -4.57 0.47 -28.45
C MET A 227 -4.07 1.45 -29.51
N GLY A 228 -3.15 1.03 -30.39
CA GLY A 228 -2.53 1.92 -31.39
C GLY A 228 -1.60 2.97 -30.78
N MET A 229 -1.05 2.66 -29.60
CA MET A 229 -0.20 3.55 -28.81
C MET A 229 1.19 2.95 -28.63
N LYS A 230 2.15 3.77 -28.22
CA LYS A 230 3.51 3.31 -27.89
C LYS A 230 3.88 3.67 -26.47
N LEU A 231 4.53 2.73 -25.80
CA LEU A 231 5.12 2.93 -24.47
C LEU A 231 6.64 2.82 -24.59
N GLU A 232 7.36 3.92 -24.45
CA GLU A 232 8.81 4.01 -24.67
C GLU A 232 9.50 4.66 -23.46
N LEU A 233 10.66 4.11 -23.06
CA LEU A 233 11.47 4.72 -22.00
C LEU A 233 12.23 5.92 -22.55
N LYS A 234 11.94 7.11 -22.02
CA LYS A 234 12.55 8.38 -22.42
C LYS A 234 12.97 9.20 -21.21
N LYS A 235 13.96 10.09 -21.40
CA LYS A 235 14.23 11.15 -20.43
C LYS A 235 13.30 12.32 -20.71
N VAL A 236 12.42 12.62 -19.77
CA VAL A 236 11.44 13.71 -19.88
C VAL A 236 11.39 14.51 -18.61
N SER A 237 11.02 15.77 -18.72
CA SER A 237 10.62 16.58 -17.56
C SER A 237 9.26 16.06 -17.08
N ALA A 238 9.22 15.58 -15.86
CA ALA A 238 8.00 15.05 -15.27
C ALA A 238 7.74 15.69 -13.91
N PRO A 239 6.46 15.94 -13.55
CA PRO A 239 6.12 16.48 -12.25
C PRO A 239 6.49 15.48 -11.15
N VAL A 240 7.08 16.00 -10.09
CA VAL A 240 7.44 15.24 -8.89
C VAL A 240 7.01 15.99 -7.63
N LEU A 241 6.77 15.23 -6.56
CA LEU A 241 6.62 15.75 -5.22
C LEU A 241 7.93 15.51 -4.48
N VAL A 242 8.58 16.59 -4.07
CA VAL A 242 9.87 16.53 -3.38
C VAL A 242 9.65 16.54 -1.88
N VAL A 243 10.24 15.58 -1.16
CA VAL A 243 10.27 15.59 0.30
C VAL A 243 11.49 16.36 0.75
N ASP A 244 11.26 17.53 1.36
CA ASP A 244 12.30 18.45 1.84
C ASP A 244 12.79 18.09 3.24
N GLY A 245 11.85 17.66 4.09
CA GLY A 245 12.15 17.30 5.46
C GLY A 245 11.08 16.42 6.07
N VAL A 246 11.49 15.54 6.98
CA VAL A 246 10.57 14.64 7.67
C VAL A 246 11.23 14.00 8.89
N ASN A 247 10.49 13.85 9.99
CA ASN A 247 10.92 13.14 11.17
C ASN A 247 10.52 11.67 11.09
N ARG A 248 11.44 10.75 11.47
CA ARG A 248 11.16 9.30 11.44
C ARG A 248 10.14 8.89 12.49
N THR A 249 10.21 9.50 13.68
CA THR A 249 9.29 9.21 14.78
C THR A 249 8.18 10.26 14.79
N PRO A 250 6.90 9.85 14.70
CA PRO A 250 5.80 10.80 14.83
C PRO A 250 5.75 11.40 16.23
N THR A 251 5.28 12.64 16.34
CA THR A 251 5.01 13.24 17.65
C THR A 251 4.02 12.39 18.44
N PRO A 252 4.15 12.29 19.79
CA PRO A 252 3.26 11.46 20.60
C PRO A 252 1.79 11.80 20.41
N ASN A 253 0.93 10.80 20.58
CA ASN A 253 -0.52 10.97 20.57
C ASN A 253 -0.96 11.84 21.76
N ALA A 254 -2.01 12.65 21.56
CA ALA A 254 -2.57 13.48 22.63
C ALA A 254 -3.13 12.59 23.76
N PRO A 255 -3.00 12.99 25.03
CA PRO A 255 -3.63 12.29 26.15
C PRO A 255 -5.15 12.16 25.97
N GLY A 256 -5.75 11.06 26.40
CA GLY A 256 -7.20 10.82 26.31
C GLY A 256 -7.72 10.59 24.90
N LEU A 257 -6.85 10.26 23.94
CA LEU A 257 -7.25 10.02 22.56
C LEU A 257 -8.14 8.79 22.41
N THR A 258 -7.92 7.74 23.22
CA THR A 258 -8.74 6.51 23.25
C THR A 258 -10.22 6.78 23.51
N ASP A 259 -10.55 7.81 24.28
CA ASP A 259 -11.94 8.18 24.56
C ASP A 259 -12.64 8.82 23.35
N LYS A 260 -11.85 9.47 22.48
CA LYS A 260 -12.34 10.13 21.26
C LYS A 260 -12.36 9.22 20.05
N LEU A 261 -11.51 8.19 20.05
CA LEU A 261 -11.37 7.19 19.02
C LEU A 261 -11.64 5.82 19.64
N PRO A 262 -12.90 5.39 19.74
CA PRO A 262 -13.20 4.06 20.23
C PRO A 262 -12.51 3.04 19.32
N ILE A 263 -11.54 2.34 19.89
CA ILE A 263 -10.85 1.23 19.21
C ILE A 263 -11.90 0.14 19.04
N VAL A 264 -12.33 -0.12 17.83
CA VAL A 264 -13.06 -1.37 17.54
C VAL A 264 -12.04 -2.47 17.69
N LYS A 265 -12.09 -3.16 18.82
CA LYS A 265 -11.23 -4.33 19.03
C LYS A 265 -11.54 -5.37 17.96
N MET A 266 -10.49 -5.86 17.32
CA MET A 266 -10.60 -7.02 16.45
C MET A 266 -10.71 -8.25 17.35
N GLU A 267 -11.92 -8.77 17.49
CA GLU A 267 -12.24 -9.89 18.40
C GLU A 267 -12.87 -11.03 17.61
N PHE A 268 -12.62 -12.26 18.06
CA PHE A 268 -13.40 -13.39 17.60
C PHE A 268 -14.81 -13.30 18.16
N GLU A 269 -15.82 -13.61 17.33
CA GLU A 269 -17.22 -13.69 17.76
C GLU A 269 -17.40 -14.82 18.78
N VAL A 270 -16.71 -15.93 18.57
CA VAL A 270 -16.71 -17.10 19.46
C VAL A 270 -15.27 -17.57 19.65
N ALA A 271 -14.88 -17.79 20.89
CA ALA A 271 -13.62 -18.42 21.22
C ALA A 271 -13.80 -19.41 22.38
N ALA A 272 -13.54 -20.68 22.13
CA ALA A 272 -13.50 -21.74 23.13
C ALA A 272 -12.03 -22.16 23.37
N ILE A 273 -11.62 -22.17 24.62
CA ILE A 273 -10.27 -22.54 25.04
C ILE A 273 -10.40 -23.60 26.16
N LYS A 274 -9.72 -24.71 26.03
CA LYS A 274 -9.63 -25.74 27.05
C LYS A 274 -8.20 -26.31 27.10
N ARG A 275 -7.83 -26.91 28.25
CA ARG A 275 -6.58 -27.68 28.31
C ARG A 275 -6.68 -28.92 27.41
N SER A 276 -5.60 -29.19 26.70
CA SER A 276 -5.51 -30.40 25.87
C SER A 276 -5.45 -31.64 26.71
N ALA A 277 -5.99 -32.74 26.18
CA ALA A 277 -5.77 -34.06 26.77
C ALA A 277 -4.30 -34.47 26.66
N PRO A 278 -3.78 -35.32 27.58
CA PRO A 278 -2.48 -35.94 27.38
C PRO A 278 -2.39 -36.58 25.98
N ASP A 279 -1.23 -36.53 25.36
CA ASP A 279 -0.94 -37.12 24.03
C ASP A 279 -1.72 -36.52 22.86
N THR A 280 -2.37 -35.36 23.02
CA THR A 280 -2.97 -34.62 21.89
C THR A 280 -1.88 -34.21 20.92
N LYS A 281 -1.97 -34.68 19.65
CA LYS A 281 -1.07 -34.24 18.58
C LYS A 281 -1.29 -32.76 18.29
N GLU A 282 -0.18 -32.05 18.18
CA GLU A 282 -0.20 -30.64 17.82
C GLU A 282 -0.73 -30.45 16.40
N ASN A 283 -1.64 -29.51 16.25
CA ASN A 283 -2.19 -29.06 14.98
C ASN A 283 -2.62 -27.60 15.08
N PHE A 284 -2.26 -26.80 14.11
CA PHE A 284 -2.72 -25.42 13.98
C PHE A 284 -3.22 -25.19 12.55
N ALA A 285 -4.49 -24.87 12.41
CA ALA A 285 -5.12 -24.69 11.12
C ALA A 285 -5.96 -23.40 11.09
N ILE A 286 -5.79 -22.62 10.04
CA ILE A 286 -6.66 -21.50 9.68
C ILE A 286 -7.57 -21.97 8.57
N GLN A 287 -8.88 -21.90 8.82
CA GLN A 287 -9.89 -22.31 7.86
C GLN A 287 -10.50 -21.09 7.16
N PRO A 288 -11.10 -21.26 5.96
CA PRO A 288 -11.83 -20.20 5.29
C PRO A 288 -12.88 -19.56 6.20
N GLY A 289 -13.03 -18.22 6.09
CA GLY A 289 -13.95 -17.46 6.95
C GLY A 289 -13.36 -17.08 8.31
N GLY A 290 -12.05 -17.14 8.49
CA GLY A 290 -11.37 -16.65 9.69
C GLY A 290 -11.58 -17.52 10.93
N ARG A 291 -11.70 -18.84 10.75
CA ARG A 291 -11.74 -19.80 11.84
C ARG A 291 -10.34 -20.33 12.13
N ILE A 292 -9.93 -20.22 13.40
CA ILE A 292 -8.74 -20.89 13.93
C ILE A 292 -9.17 -22.18 14.64
N ASP A 293 -8.54 -23.29 14.29
CA ASP A 293 -8.69 -24.60 14.94
C ASP A 293 -7.30 -25.09 15.34
N ALA A 294 -6.97 -24.94 16.61
CA ALA A 294 -5.69 -25.31 17.18
C ALA A 294 -5.87 -26.38 18.23
N LYS A 295 -5.05 -27.42 18.21
CA LYS A 295 -5.07 -28.53 19.18
C LYS A 295 -3.66 -28.79 19.68
N GLY A 296 -3.53 -29.07 20.98
CA GLY A 296 -2.25 -29.43 21.58
C GLY A 296 -1.17 -28.31 21.49
N VAL A 297 -1.56 -27.07 21.22
CA VAL A 297 -0.63 -25.94 21.05
C VAL A 297 -0.25 -25.33 22.39
N THR A 298 0.98 -24.87 22.51
CA THR A 298 1.44 -24.13 23.69
C THR A 298 1.04 -22.64 23.61
N LEU A 299 1.12 -21.94 24.74
CA LEU A 299 0.94 -20.49 24.71
C LEU A 299 2.06 -19.80 23.95
N ARG A 300 3.27 -20.37 23.94
CA ARG A 300 4.39 -19.92 23.13
C ARG A 300 4.04 -19.93 21.63
N ASP A 301 3.55 -21.06 21.11
CA ASP A 301 3.19 -21.19 19.69
C ASP A 301 2.16 -20.12 19.26
N LEU A 302 1.17 -19.90 20.13
CA LEU A 302 0.16 -18.86 19.90
C LEU A 302 0.75 -17.44 19.88
N LEU A 303 1.70 -17.17 20.78
CA LEU A 303 2.40 -15.88 20.84
C LEU A 303 3.31 -15.67 19.64
N GLU A 304 4.06 -16.69 19.23
CA GLU A 304 4.91 -16.66 18.04
C GLU A 304 4.08 -16.35 16.80
N PHE A 305 2.97 -17.05 16.61
CA PHE A 305 2.05 -16.74 15.52
C PHE A 305 1.47 -15.32 15.64
N ALA A 306 0.98 -14.91 16.81
CA ALA A 306 0.34 -13.63 17.04
C ALA A 306 1.29 -12.43 16.87
N THR A 307 2.60 -12.61 17.15
CA THR A 307 3.61 -11.53 17.11
C THR A 307 4.59 -11.64 15.96
N LEU A 308 4.49 -12.69 15.13
CA LEU A 308 5.46 -12.99 14.07
C LEU A 308 6.91 -13.05 14.61
N THR A 309 7.07 -13.73 15.70
CA THR A 309 8.38 -13.92 16.34
C THR A 309 8.86 -15.32 16.04
N ASP A 310 9.71 -15.48 15.01
CA ASP A 310 10.20 -16.79 14.57
C ASP A 310 11.42 -17.28 15.35
N ALA A 311 12.04 -16.42 16.15
CA ALA A 311 13.23 -16.77 16.92
C ALA A 311 12.85 -17.05 18.39
N PRO A 312 13.09 -18.27 18.89
CA PRO A 312 12.77 -18.66 20.27
C PRO A 312 13.33 -17.70 21.33
N ASP A 313 14.53 -17.12 21.07
CA ASP A 313 15.20 -16.19 21.98
C ASP A 313 14.56 -14.79 22.03
N MET A 314 13.65 -14.49 21.12
CA MET A 314 12.94 -13.22 21.07
C MET A 314 11.67 -13.19 21.92
N LEU A 315 11.22 -14.33 22.41
CA LEU A 315 10.05 -14.42 23.26
C LEU A 315 10.44 -14.98 24.63
N ALA A 316 10.43 -14.13 25.63
CA ALA A 316 10.71 -14.53 27.01
C ALA A 316 9.43 -14.54 27.85
N GLY A 317 9.31 -15.52 28.73
CA GLY A 317 8.16 -15.65 29.63
C GLY A 317 8.37 -16.73 30.69
N PRO A 318 7.39 -16.93 31.54
CA PRO A 318 7.45 -18.00 32.55
C PRO A 318 7.38 -19.38 31.88
N LYS A 319 8.06 -20.37 32.46
CA LYS A 319 8.22 -21.71 31.88
C LYS A 319 6.92 -22.40 31.44
N TRP A 320 5.83 -22.14 32.14
CA TRP A 320 4.55 -22.79 31.86
C TRP A 320 3.98 -22.45 30.49
N ILE A 321 4.41 -21.33 29.84
CA ILE A 321 3.99 -21.00 28.47
C ILE A 321 4.49 -22.02 27.44
N ASP A 322 5.55 -22.75 27.76
CA ASP A 322 6.16 -23.78 26.92
C ASP A 322 5.57 -25.17 27.20
N ASP A 323 5.11 -25.40 28.45
CA ASP A 323 4.69 -26.73 28.92
C ASP A 323 3.17 -26.93 28.80
N ALA A 324 2.38 -25.88 29.05
CA ALA A 324 0.92 -25.98 29.07
C ALA A 324 0.33 -25.99 27.66
N ARG A 325 -0.43 -27.05 27.32
CA ARG A 325 -1.05 -27.23 26.02
C ARG A 325 -2.56 -26.95 26.05
N PHE A 326 -3.04 -26.34 24.96
CA PHE A 326 -4.43 -25.90 24.85
C PHE A 326 -5.04 -26.33 23.50
N ASP A 327 -6.34 -26.63 23.53
CA ASP A 327 -7.18 -26.74 22.36
C ASP A 327 -8.01 -25.44 22.23
N ILE A 328 -7.97 -24.82 21.07
CA ILE A 328 -8.62 -23.55 20.80
C ILE A 328 -9.44 -23.67 19.52
N VAL A 329 -10.69 -23.24 19.63
CA VAL A 329 -11.54 -23.02 18.45
C VAL A 329 -12.03 -21.58 18.53
N ALA A 330 -11.63 -20.76 17.58
CA ALA A 330 -12.04 -19.38 17.50
C ALA A 330 -12.58 -19.06 16.10
N LYS A 331 -13.64 -18.25 16.04
CA LYS A 331 -14.31 -17.88 14.78
C LYS A 331 -14.46 -16.38 14.69
N ALA A 332 -14.08 -15.83 13.57
CA ALA A 332 -14.27 -14.42 13.25
C ALA A 332 -15.78 -14.07 13.11
N PRO A 333 -16.16 -12.80 13.28
CA PRO A 333 -17.54 -12.35 13.15
C PRO A 333 -18.13 -12.65 11.76
N VAL A 334 -19.43 -12.95 11.73
CA VAL A 334 -20.17 -13.13 10.49
C VAL A 334 -20.15 -11.82 9.70
N GLY A 335 -19.74 -11.88 8.43
CA GLY A 335 -19.62 -10.69 7.59
C GLY A 335 -18.23 -10.05 7.57
N ALA A 336 -17.27 -10.55 8.33
CA ALA A 336 -15.86 -10.22 8.19
C ALA A 336 -15.30 -10.85 6.91
N GLN A 337 -15.73 -10.30 5.76
CA GLN A 337 -15.21 -10.73 4.46
C GLN A 337 -13.83 -10.12 4.24
N ASN A 338 -12.92 -10.90 3.65
CA ASN A 338 -11.54 -10.50 3.35
C ASN A 338 -10.60 -10.30 4.56
N LEU A 339 -10.80 -11.08 5.63
CA LEU A 339 -9.79 -11.17 6.69
C LEU A 339 -8.51 -11.78 6.14
N ASP A 340 -7.41 -11.15 6.42
CA ASP A 340 -6.08 -11.72 6.19
C ASP A 340 -5.48 -12.27 7.49
N ASP A 341 -4.30 -12.86 7.38
CA ASP A 341 -3.60 -13.41 8.54
C ASP A 341 -3.26 -12.36 9.60
N ASP A 342 -3.06 -11.11 9.23
CA ASP A 342 -2.75 -10.03 10.19
C ASP A 342 -3.97 -9.65 11.01
N ASP A 343 -5.17 -9.68 10.41
CA ASP A 343 -6.43 -9.49 11.13
C ASP A 343 -6.65 -10.63 12.15
N LEU A 344 -6.36 -11.86 11.74
CA LEU A 344 -6.47 -13.03 12.64
C LEU A 344 -5.44 -12.97 13.78
N ARG A 345 -4.22 -12.50 13.50
CA ARG A 345 -3.20 -12.26 14.55
C ARG A 345 -3.64 -11.20 15.54
N GLU A 346 -4.26 -10.11 15.07
CA GLU A 346 -4.79 -9.08 15.96
C GLU A 346 -5.93 -9.61 16.84
N MET A 347 -6.88 -10.36 16.26
CA MET A 347 -7.94 -11.04 17.01
C MET A 347 -7.35 -12.01 18.03
N LEU A 348 -6.29 -12.75 17.67
CA LEU A 348 -5.62 -13.66 18.58
C LEU A 348 -4.93 -12.91 19.72
N ARG A 349 -4.23 -11.81 19.47
CA ARG A 349 -3.64 -10.96 20.52
C ARG A 349 -4.70 -10.48 21.50
N THR A 350 -5.84 -10.01 20.99
CA THR A 350 -6.98 -9.58 21.83
C THR A 350 -7.49 -10.75 22.70
N MET A 351 -7.69 -11.91 22.08
CA MET A 351 -8.14 -13.11 22.81
C MET A 351 -7.15 -13.55 23.91
N LEU A 352 -5.85 -13.53 23.60
CA LEU A 352 -4.80 -13.88 24.57
C LEU A 352 -4.76 -12.88 25.74
N ALA A 353 -4.87 -11.59 25.47
CA ALA A 353 -4.95 -10.56 26.51
C ALA A 353 -6.17 -10.77 27.41
N ASP A 354 -7.33 -11.05 26.83
CA ASP A 354 -8.58 -11.18 27.57
C ASP A 354 -8.68 -12.49 28.36
N ARG A 355 -8.28 -13.62 27.76
CA ARG A 355 -8.47 -14.96 28.34
C ARG A 355 -7.32 -15.40 29.23
N PHE A 356 -6.08 -15.08 28.87
CA PHE A 356 -4.89 -15.43 29.67
C PHE A 356 -4.37 -14.24 30.49
N LYS A 357 -5.04 -13.07 30.43
CA LYS A 357 -4.58 -11.82 31.06
C LYS A 357 -3.14 -11.47 30.65
N LEU A 358 -2.83 -11.76 29.40
CA LEU A 358 -1.51 -11.57 28.84
C LEU A 358 -1.16 -10.08 28.80
N VAL A 359 -0.02 -9.76 29.38
CA VAL A 359 0.61 -8.43 29.28
C VAL A 359 2.00 -8.65 28.69
N THR A 360 2.31 -7.93 27.63
CA THR A 360 3.61 -7.99 26.96
C THR A 360 4.25 -6.62 26.88
N HIS A 361 5.57 -6.58 26.88
CA HIS A 361 6.35 -5.38 26.60
C HIS A 361 7.53 -5.75 25.70
N VAL A 362 8.10 -4.77 25.02
CA VAL A 362 9.29 -4.94 24.19
C VAL A 362 10.49 -4.34 24.93
N GLU A 363 11.57 -5.11 25.02
CA GLU A 363 12.83 -4.65 25.58
C GLU A 363 14.01 -4.97 24.66
N ASN A 364 15.10 -4.24 24.79
CA ASN A 364 16.34 -4.51 24.06
C ASN A 364 17.20 -5.48 24.84
N ARG A 365 17.52 -6.63 24.24
CA ARG A 365 18.43 -7.62 24.81
C ARG A 365 19.61 -7.87 23.86
N PRO A 366 20.81 -8.10 24.38
CA PRO A 366 21.92 -8.55 23.57
C PRO A 366 21.65 -9.96 23.04
N VAL A 367 21.76 -10.15 21.74
CA VAL A 367 21.61 -11.44 21.07
C VAL A 367 22.80 -11.70 20.16
N SER A 368 23.14 -12.97 19.93
CA SER A 368 24.16 -13.35 18.98
C SER A 368 23.61 -13.15 17.56
N VAL A 369 24.34 -12.40 16.74
CA VAL A 369 23.95 -12.10 15.38
C VAL A 369 25.08 -12.34 14.40
N TYR A 370 24.74 -12.65 13.14
CA TYR A 370 25.71 -12.60 12.04
C TYR A 370 25.87 -11.17 11.58
N LEU A 371 27.10 -10.65 11.65
CA LEU A 371 27.41 -9.32 11.16
C LEU A 371 27.92 -9.39 9.71
N LEU A 372 27.17 -8.81 8.79
CA LEU A 372 27.62 -8.64 7.42
C LEU A 372 28.58 -7.44 7.36
N THR A 373 29.83 -7.70 7.03
CA THR A 373 30.85 -6.66 6.86
C THR A 373 31.38 -6.65 5.43
N ALA A 374 31.66 -5.48 4.90
CA ALA A 374 32.21 -5.30 3.57
C ALA A 374 33.46 -4.42 3.62
N PRO A 375 34.64 -4.97 3.99
CA PRO A 375 35.88 -4.16 4.17
C PRO A 375 36.33 -3.47 2.88
N LYS A 376 36.02 -4.03 1.72
CA LYS A 376 36.31 -3.46 0.38
C LYS A 376 35.11 -3.73 -0.53
N PRO A 377 34.01 -3.00 -0.35
CA PRO A 377 32.82 -3.25 -1.15
C PRO A 377 33.06 -2.89 -2.63
N LYS A 378 32.75 -3.82 -3.53
CA LYS A 378 32.73 -3.55 -4.98
C LYS A 378 31.35 -3.04 -5.38
N LEU A 379 30.94 -1.94 -4.81
CA LEU A 379 29.64 -1.30 -5.05
C LEU A 379 29.85 -0.03 -5.85
N THR A 380 28.96 0.24 -6.78
CA THR A 380 28.90 1.52 -7.48
C THR A 380 27.97 2.44 -6.69
N LYS A 381 28.39 3.71 -6.47
CA LYS A 381 27.52 4.68 -5.81
C LYS A 381 26.22 4.82 -6.59
N ALA A 382 25.10 4.71 -5.92
CA ALA A 382 23.80 4.88 -6.53
C ALA A 382 23.52 6.35 -6.85
N ASP A 383 22.60 6.56 -7.76
CA ASP A 383 22.06 7.88 -8.06
C ASP A 383 21.12 8.29 -6.90
N ASP A 384 21.46 9.38 -6.21
CA ASP A 384 20.70 9.90 -5.06
C ASP A 384 19.27 10.35 -5.46
N SER A 385 18.97 10.45 -6.78
CA SER A 385 17.63 10.75 -7.30
C SER A 385 16.67 9.57 -7.25
N ASN A 386 17.16 8.35 -7.02
CA ASN A 386 16.36 7.13 -6.95
C ASN A 386 16.33 6.59 -5.51
N ARG A 387 15.16 6.07 -5.11
CA ARG A 387 15.01 5.39 -3.82
C ARG A 387 15.72 4.04 -3.84
N SER A 388 16.19 3.62 -2.67
CA SER A 388 16.76 2.30 -2.46
C SER A 388 15.73 1.21 -2.77
N ALA A 389 16.04 0.31 -3.67
CA ALA A 389 15.18 -0.81 -4.00
C ALA A 389 15.98 -2.03 -4.48
N CYS A 390 15.51 -3.22 -4.14
CA CYS A 390 15.92 -4.44 -4.81
C CYS A 390 14.96 -4.66 -5.99
N VAL A 391 15.42 -4.44 -7.19
CA VAL A 391 14.62 -4.69 -8.39
C VAL A 391 15.23 -5.83 -9.18
N THR A 392 14.37 -6.73 -9.66
CA THR A 392 14.79 -7.67 -10.71
C THR A 392 15.10 -6.82 -11.94
N ALA A 393 16.26 -7.04 -12.56
CA ALA A 393 16.63 -6.30 -13.77
C ALA A 393 15.50 -6.44 -14.81
N GLY A 394 14.79 -5.34 -15.05
CA GLY A 394 13.69 -5.30 -16.01
C GLY A 394 14.21 -5.59 -17.42
N VAL A 395 13.35 -6.19 -18.23
CA VAL A 395 13.64 -6.40 -19.65
C VAL A 395 13.77 -5.06 -20.35
N VAL A 396 14.98 -4.71 -20.71
CA VAL A 396 15.20 -3.60 -21.64
C VAL A 396 14.90 -4.13 -23.05
N PRO A 397 13.95 -3.54 -23.79
CA PRO A 397 13.67 -3.96 -25.16
C PRO A 397 14.96 -4.08 -25.98
N GLY A 398 15.23 -5.25 -26.56
CA GLY A 398 16.42 -5.51 -27.39
C GLY A 398 17.69 -5.93 -26.67
N LYS A 399 17.65 -6.16 -25.34
CA LYS A 399 18.77 -6.80 -24.62
C LYS A 399 18.35 -8.14 -24.03
N PRO A 400 19.21 -9.17 -24.07
CA PRO A 400 18.92 -10.45 -23.41
C PRO A 400 18.72 -10.24 -21.91
N VAL A 401 17.74 -10.95 -21.35
CA VAL A 401 17.47 -10.97 -19.90
C VAL A 401 18.67 -11.58 -19.20
N THR A 402 19.52 -10.76 -18.61
CA THR A 402 20.52 -11.28 -17.67
C THR A 402 19.82 -11.39 -16.32
N SER A 403 19.57 -12.63 -15.89
CA SER A 403 19.07 -12.94 -14.56
C SER A 403 20.11 -12.48 -13.52
N GLY A 404 19.89 -11.33 -12.92
CA GLY A 404 20.75 -10.80 -11.87
C GLY A 404 19.96 -9.82 -11.01
N LEU A 405 19.97 -10.06 -9.68
CA LEU A 405 19.50 -9.10 -8.70
C LEU A 405 20.44 -7.89 -8.74
N ARG A 406 19.94 -6.71 -9.10
CA ARG A 406 20.70 -5.46 -8.92
C ARG A 406 20.17 -4.75 -7.69
N LEU A 407 21.05 -4.53 -6.73
CA LEU A 407 20.81 -3.67 -5.58
C LEU A 407 21.14 -2.23 -5.99
N TYR A 408 20.16 -1.34 -5.86
CA TYR A 408 20.36 0.09 -5.97
C TYR A 408 20.20 0.69 -4.57
N HIS A 409 21.17 1.50 -4.15
CA HIS A 409 21.11 2.29 -2.93
C HIS A 409 20.57 3.67 -3.21
#